data_008a52a82fc76114d0edf24e7a700def
#
_entry.id   008a52a82fc76114d0edf24e7a700def
#
_cell.length_a   1.000
_cell.length_b   1.000
_cell.length_c   1.000
_cell.angle_alpha   90.00
_cell.angle_beta   90.00
_cell.angle_gamma   90.00
#
_symmetry.space_group_name_H-M   'P 1'
#
loop_
_entity.id
_entity.type
_entity.pdbx_description
1 polymer ?
#
loop_
_entity_poly.entity_id
_entity_poly.type
_entity_poly.pdbx_seq_one_letter_code
_entity_poly.pdbx_strand_id
1 'polypeptide(L)'
;MKKNLLPTLLSLVTASAVCAGEYHLLKEIPVGGDGGWDYLSVDSVGQRLYVSHGTKVAVIDIAKDMVAGEITNTPGVHGLAPAPDLARGFVSCGREDKCAIVDLKTLQIISKVDTGKNPDAMLYDPARQEVYMFNHTGGSATVIDAKAGKVIATVPLDGKVEFGAVDTKAERVFVNLEDKSELVAIDTKTHTVKKRWPIAPGEEASGLAFDEKNHRLFLGCGGSKTMVMMDSESGKVLASVPIGDGVDANSFDPATQLAFASCGDGTVTIAKEEGDKLTVVQTLKTEKGARTMTIDPATHKIYLASAKFSEPAAGQRRGKMQPGSFKVLVYGQE
;
A
#
# COMPACT_ATOMS: atom_id res chain seq x y z
N MET A 1 -42.10 25.91 56.16
CA MET A 1 -41.85 25.43 54.81
C MET A 1 -40.37 25.00 54.69
N LYS A 2 -40.07 23.67 54.75
CA LYS A 2 -38.72 23.10 54.63
C LYS A 2 -38.54 22.72 53.19
N LYS A 3 -37.59 23.36 52.53
CA LYS A 3 -37.17 22.99 51.14
C LYS A 3 -36.16 21.83 51.22
N ASN A 4 -36.54 20.67 50.72
CA ASN A 4 -35.63 19.53 50.52
C ASN A 4 -34.82 19.76 49.22
N LEU A 5 -33.52 19.96 49.34
CA LEU A 5 -32.59 19.85 48.22
C LEU A 5 -32.20 18.38 48.00
N LEU A 6 -32.53 17.85 46.84
CA LEU A 6 -32.01 16.57 46.37
C LEU A 6 -30.59 16.79 45.81
N PRO A 7 -29.58 15.98 46.15
CA PRO A 7 -28.29 16.05 45.53
C PRO A 7 -28.35 15.32 44.18
N THR A 8 -28.00 16.04 43.11
CA THR A 8 -27.82 15.47 41.78
C THR A 8 -26.48 14.72 41.78
N LEU A 9 -26.53 13.40 41.70
CA LEU A 9 -25.34 12.56 41.52
C LEU A 9 -24.87 12.72 40.06
N LEU A 10 -23.71 13.34 39.86
CA LEU A 10 -23.02 13.44 38.58
C LEU A 10 -22.21 12.17 38.41
N SER A 11 -22.69 11.21 37.62
CA SER A 11 -21.95 10.01 37.29
C SER A 11 -20.81 10.37 36.32
N LEU A 12 -19.58 10.32 36.79
CA LEU A 12 -18.37 10.43 35.96
C LEU A 12 -18.23 9.10 35.20
N VAL A 13 -18.58 9.08 33.92
CA VAL A 13 -18.25 7.97 33.03
C VAL A 13 -16.76 8.14 32.65
N THR A 14 -15.90 7.41 33.34
CA THR A 14 -14.50 7.27 32.92
C THR A 14 -14.48 6.36 31.70
N ALA A 15 -14.31 6.94 30.52
CA ALA A 15 -13.96 6.20 29.34
C ALA A 15 -12.56 5.58 29.57
N SER A 16 -12.51 4.29 29.87
CA SER A 16 -11.27 3.55 29.85
C SER A 16 -10.78 3.54 28.40
N ALA A 17 -9.70 4.26 28.10
CA ALA A 17 -8.96 4.08 26.88
C ALA A 17 -8.45 2.63 26.89
N VAL A 18 -9.05 1.77 26.08
CA VAL A 18 -8.47 0.46 25.76
C VAL A 18 -7.16 0.78 25.04
N CYS A 19 -6.05 0.62 25.74
CA CYS A 19 -4.74 0.58 25.07
C CYS A 19 -4.80 -0.59 24.11
N ALA A 20 -4.90 -0.29 22.80
CA ALA A 20 -4.71 -1.31 21.78
C ALA A 20 -3.32 -1.94 22.03
N GLY A 21 -3.24 -3.28 22.02
CA GLY A 21 -2.00 -4.00 22.22
C GLY A 21 -0.94 -3.62 21.20
N GLU A 22 0.32 -3.93 21.48
CA GLU A 22 1.38 -3.74 20.48
C GLU A 22 1.25 -4.77 19.34
N TYR A 23 1.58 -4.34 18.12
CA TYR A 23 1.72 -5.26 16.99
C TYR A 23 2.86 -6.24 17.24
N HIS A 24 2.61 -7.51 16.99
CA HIS A 24 3.62 -8.57 17.09
C HIS A 24 3.37 -9.64 16.02
N LEU A 25 4.38 -10.49 15.79
CA LEU A 25 4.27 -11.57 14.80
C LEU A 25 3.25 -12.61 15.29
N LEU A 26 2.18 -12.80 14.53
CA LEU A 26 1.16 -13.80 14.79
C LEU A 26 1.52 -15.14 14.14
N LYS A 27 1.98 -15.09 12.88
CA LYS A 27 2.34 -16.28 12.11
C LYS A 27 3.18 -15.96 10.87
N GLU A 28 3.69 -17.03 10.27
CA GLU A 28 4.32 -17.02 8.95
C GLU A 28 3.53 -17.94 8.02
N ILE A 29 3.29 -17.50 6.79
CA ILE A 29 2.63 -18.29 5.75
C ILE A 29 3.68 -18.66 4.71
N PRO A 30 4.12 -19.94 4.63
CA PRO A 30 5.06 -20.37 3.61
C PRO A 30 4.45 -20.22 2.20
N VAL A 31 5.17 -19.60 1.29
CA VAL A 31 4.79 -19.47 -0.13
C VAL A 31 5.72 -20.31 -1.00
N GLY A 32 7.00 -20.26 -0.71
CA GLY A 32 8.03 -20.99 -1.47
C GLY A 32 8.26 -20.39 -2.86
N GLY A 33 9.03 -21.11 -3.70
CA GLY A 33 9.41 -20.65 -5.03
C GLY A 33 10.62 -19.74 -5.01
N ASP A 34 11.05 -19.31 -6.22
CA ASP A 34 12.21 -18.46 -6.45
C ASP A 34 11.80 -17.16 -7.14
N GLY A 35 12.60 -16.10 -6.94
CA GLY A 35 12.38 -14.79 -7.56
C GLY A 35 12.17 -13.68 -6.53
N GLY A 36 12.26 -12.45 -7.00
CA GLY A 36 11.96 -11.27 -6.18
C GLY A 36 10.46 -11.11 -5.94
N TRP A 37 10.14 -10.19 -5.07
CA TRP A 37 8.77 -9.75 -4.80
C TRP A 37 8.71 -8.24 -4.74
N ASP A 38 7.49 -7.72 -4.77
CA ASP A 38 7.20 -6.33 -4.59
C ASP A 38 5.87 -6.16 -3.84
N TYR A 39 4.87 -5.50 -4.40
CA TYR A 39 3.64 -5.16 -3.68
C TYR A 39 2.77 -6.37 -3.32
N LEU A 40 2.07 -6.20 -2.21
CA LEU A 40 0.98 -7.05 -1.75
C LEU A 40 -0.31 -6.24 -1.80
N SER A 41 -1.42 -6.92 -2.04
CA SER A 41 -2.75 -6.31 -1.92
C SER A 41 -3.74 -7.30 -1.31
N VAL A 42 -4.69 -6.77 -0.52
CA VAL A 42 -5.70 -7.59 0.15
C VAL A 42 -7.08 -7.29 -0.43
N ASP A 43 -7.85 -8.36 -0.64
CA ASP A 43 -9.30 -8.33 -0.82
C ASP A 43 -9.95 -8.91 0.43
N SER A 44 -10.33 -8.03 1.36
CA SER A 44 -10.93 -8.43 2.65
C SER A 44 -12.25 -9.17 2.46
N VAL A 45 -13.06 -8.80 1.45
CA VAL A 45 -14.36 -9.43 1.18
C VAL A 45 -14.17 -10.82 0.61
N GLY A 46 -13.29 -10.98 -0.37
CA GLY A 46 -12.93 -12.28 -0.96
C GLY A 46 -11.99 -13.10 -0.08
N GLN A 47 -11.51 -12.55 1.05
CA GLN A 47 -10.53 -13.19 1.95
C GLN A 47 -9.29 -13.66 1.21
N ARG A 48 -8.75 -12.81 0.33
CA ARG A 48 -7.58 -13.08 -0.51
C ARG A 48 -6.48 -12.06 -0.27
N LEU A 49 -5.25 -12.56 -0.20
CA LEU A 49 -4.05 -11.75 -0.28
C LEU A 49 -3.33 -12.13 -1.58
N TYR A 50 -2.99 -11.13 -2.37
CA TYR A 50 -2.24 -11.26 -3.62
C TYR A 50 -0.82 -10.78 -3.38
N VAL A 51 0.16 -11.62 -3.70
CA VAL A 51 1.58 -11.36 -3.44
C VAL A 51 2.36 -11.54 -4.73
N SER A 52 2.98 -10.48 -5.22
CA SER A 52 3.85 -10.55 -6.38
C SER A 52 5.08 -11.43 -6.10
N HIS A 53 5.44 -12.32 -7.03
CA HIS A 53 6.59 -13.20 -6.86
C HIS A 53 7.19 -13.65 -8.19
N GLY A 54 8.29 -13.03 -8.58
CA GLY A 54 9.03 -13.37 -9.78
C GLY A 54 8.26 -13.11 -11.08
N THR A 55 7.57 -14.11 -11.59
CA THR A 55 6.78 -14.06 -12.83
C THR A 55 5.33 -14.47 -12.62
N LYS A 56 4.88 -14.45 -11.35
CA LYS A 56 3.55 -14.87 -10.93
C LYS A 56 3.05 -14.04 -9.75
N VAL A 57 1.75 -14.08 -9.49
CA VAL A 57 1.13 -13.60 -8.25
C VAL A 57 0.70 -14.83 -7.45
N ALA A 58 1.25 -15.01 -6.24
CA ALA A 58 0.74 -15.99 -5.30
C ALA A 58 -0.58 -15.48 -4.68
N VAL A 59 -1.59 -16.36 -4.62
CA VAL A 59 -2.89 -16.05 -4.04
C VAL A 59 -3.03 -16.83 -2.75
N ILE A 60 -3.21 -16.12 -1.64
CA ILE A 60 -3.31 -16.70 -0.30
C ILE A 60 -4.74 -16.56 0.19
N ASP A 61 -5.30 -17.63 0.71
CA ASP A 61 -6.55 -17.64 1.47
C ASP A 61 -6.21 -17.19 2.90
N ILE A 62 -6.57 -15.94 3.25
CA ILE A 62 -6.22 -15.36 4.57
C ILE A 62 -7.07 -15.88 5.72
N ALA A 63 -8.18 -16.57 5.45
CA ALA A 63 -8.96 -17.25 6.48
C ALA A 63 -8.33 -18.60 6.85
N LYS A 64 -7.61 -19.23 5.92
CA LYS A 64 -6.94 -20.53 6.14
C LYS A 64 -5.43 -20.41 6.28
N ASP A 65 -4.88 -19.21 6.02
CA ASP A 65 -3.45 -18.91 6.08
C ASP A 65 -2.61 -19.85 5.20
N MET A 66 -3.06 -20.06 3.97
CA MET A 66 -2.40 -20.96 3.03
C MET A 66 -2.50 -20.48 1.58
N VAL A 67 -1.53 -20.88 0.77
CA VAL A 67 -1.58 -20.62 -0.67
C VAL A 67 -2.77 -21.36 -1.27
N ALA A 68 -3.67 -20.61 -1.93
CA ALA A 68 -4.88 -21.13 -2.58
C ALA A 68 -4.72 -21.28 -4.10
N GLY A 69 -3.70 -20.66 -4.69
CA GLY A 69 -3.44 -20.73 -6.12
C GLY A 69 -2.40 -19.71 -6.56
N GLU A 70 -2.24 -19.57 -7.86
CA GLU A 70 -1.32 -18.60 -8.43
C GLU A 70 -1.82 -18.10 -9.79
N ILE A 71 -1.49 -16.85 -10.11
CA ILE A 71 -1.68 -16.25 -11.43
C ILE A 71 -0.33 -16.23 -12.10
N THR A 72 -0.19 -16.99 -13.18
CA THR A 72 1.08 -17.17 -13.90
C THR A 72 1.16 -16.29 -15.15
N ASN A 73 2.32 -16.29 -15.83
CA ASN A 73 2.53 -15.50 -17.05
C ASN A 73 2.41 -13.98 -16.85
N THR A 74 3.01 -13.49 -15.76
CA THR A 74 3.11 -12.07 -15.40
C THR A 74 4.57 -11.64 -15.27
N PRO A 75 5.34 -11.55 -16.37
CA PRO A 75 6.78 -11.28 -16.32
C PRO A 75 7.10 -9.91 -15.72
N GLY A 76 7.94 -9.90 -14.68
CA GLY A 76 8.28 -8.68 -13.95
C GLY A 76 7.07 -8.10 -13.23
N VAL A 77 6.27 -8.96 -12.62
CA VAL A 77 5.13 -8.50 -11.81
C VAL A 77 5.61 -7.68 -10.62
N HIS A 78 5.00 -6.50 -10.45
CA HIS A 78 5.17 -5.68 -9.25
C HIS A 78 3.99 -5.84 -8.29
N GLY A 79 2.76 -5.94 -8.79
CA GLY A 79 1.59 -6.11 -7.94
C GLY A 79 0.31 -6.45 -8.69
N LEU A 80 -0.80 -6.51 -7.93
CA LEU A 80 -2.15 -6.72 -8.41
C LEU A 80 -3.10 -5.76 -7.69
N ALA A 81 -3.91 -5.00 -8.45
CA ALA A 81 -5.07 -4.28 -7.92
C ALA A 81 -6.33 -5.14 -8.08
N PRO A 82 -6.96 -5.58 -6.96
CA PRO A 82 -8.22 -6.29 -7.02
C PRO A 82 -9.39 -5.32 -7.29
N ALA A 83 -10.32 -5.73 -8.15
CA ALA A 83 -11.62 -5.12 -8.39
C ALA A 83 -12.72 -6.17 -8.10
N PRO A 84 -13.03 -6.41 -6.81
CA PRO A 84 -13.89 -7.52 -6.39
C PRO A 84 -15.32 -7.43 -6.93
N ASP A 85 -15.84 -6.22 -7.07
CA ASP A 85 -17.16 -5.94 -7.65
C ASP A 85 -17.28 -6.37 -9.12
N LEU A 86 -16.17 -6.44 -9.83
CA LEU A 86 -16.07 -6.94 -11.20
C LEU A 86 -15.54 -8.38 -11.29
N ALA A 87 -15.18 -8.99 -10.15
CA ALA A 87 -14.47 -10.26 -10.08
C ALA A 87 -13.18 -10.27 -10.93
N ARG A 88 -12.49 -9.13 -11.04
CA ARG A 88 -11.29 -8.92 -11.85
C ARG A 88 -10.12 -8.46 -11.01
N GLY A 89 -8.93 -8.79 -11.46
CA GLY A 89 -7.66 -8.24 -10.96
C GLY A 89 -6.85 -7.65 -12.11
N PHE A 90 -6.01 -6.66 -11.79
CA PHE A 90 -5.18 -5.95 -12.75
C PHE A 90 -3.73 -6.06 -12.28
N VAL A 91 -2.90 -6.74 -13.07
CA VAL A 91 -1.53 -7.11 -12.72
C VAL A 91 -0.55 -6.29 -13.56
N SER A 92 0.38 -5.61 -12.92
CA SER A 92 1.48 -4.96 -13.62
C SER A 92 2.49 -6.00 -14.12
N CYS A 93 2.82 -5.96 -15.40
CA CYS A 93 3.80 -6.83 -16.04
C CYS A 93 4.95 -5.94 -16.56
N GLY A 94 5.82 -5.49 -15.66
CA GLY A 94 6.84 -4.47 -15.94
C GLY A 94 7.79 -4.82 -17.07
N ARG A 95 8.11 -6.11 -17.26
CA ARG A 95 8.99 -6.55 -18.36
C ARG A 95 8.33 -6.63 -19.73
N GLU A 96 6.99 -6.52 -19.78
CA GLU A 96 6.24 -6.56 -21.05
C GLU A 96 5.62 -5.21 -21.39
N ASP A 97 5.72 -4.19 -20.50
CA ASP A 97 5.00 -2.93 -20.63
C ASP A 97 3.48 -3.15 -20.79
N LYS A 98 2.90 -4.07 -19.98
CA LYS A 98 1.50 -4.46 -20.06
C LYS A 98 0.83 -4.54 -18.69
N CYS A 99 -0.50 -4.38 -18.71
CA CYS A 99 -1.37 -4.79 -17.63
C CYS A 99 -2.06 -6.10 -18.03
N ALA A 100 -1.92 -7.15 -17.22
CA ALA A 100 -2.71 -8.37 -17.37
C ALA A 100 -4.02 -8.23 -16.59
N ILE A 101 -5.14 -8.46 -17.26
CA ILE A 101 -6.48 -8.50 -16.68
C ILE A 101 -6.81 -9.95 -16.39
N VAL A 102 -7.15 -10.24 -15.14
CA VAL A 102 -7.36 -11.61 -14.66
C VAL A 102 -8.76 -11.80 -14.08
N ASP A 103 -9.28 -13.00 -14.18
CA ASP A 103 -10.50 -13.42 -13.49
C ASP A 103 -10.11 -13.91 -12.08
N LEU A 104 -10.62 -13.26 -11.03
CA LEU A 104 -10.26 -13.56 -9.63
C LEU A 104 -10.85 -14.88 -9.12
N LYS A 105 -11.83 -15.47 -9.83
CA LYS A 105 -12.41 -16.78 -9.45
C LYS A 105 -11.58 -17.93 -10.00
N THR A 106 -11.20 -17.82 -11.28
CA THR A 106 -10.45 -18.87 -11.99
C THR A 106 -8.94 -18.67 -11.92
N LEU A 107 -8.46 -17.48 -11.54
CA LEU A 107 -7.05 -17.03 -11.54
C LEU A 107 -6.41 -17.07 -12.94
N GLN A 108 -7.20 -17.03 -13.98
CA GLN A 108 -6.73 -17.04 -15.37
C GLN A 108 -6.66 -15.65 -15.97
N ILE A 109 -5.66 -15.40 -16.80
CA ILE A 109 -5.55 -14.16 -17.57
C ILE A 109 -6.67 -14.15 -18.63
N ILE A 110 -7.49 -13.10 -18.60
CA ILE A 110 -8.54 -12.83 -19.59
C ILE A 110 -7.92 -12.18 -20.83
N SER A 111 -7.07 -11.17 -20.60
CA SER A 111 -6.41 -10.40 -21.67
C SER A 111 -5.20 -9.64 -21.09
N LYS A 112 -4.39 -9.10 -21.99
CA LYS A 112 -3.36 -8.12 -21.65
C LYS A 112 -3.56 -6.87 -22.49
N VAL A 113 -3.36 -5.69 -21.88
CA VAL A 113 -3.42 -4.39 -22.56
C VAL A 113 -2.06 -3.68 -22.44
N ASP A 114 -1.72 -2.89 -23.45
CA ASP A 114 -0.47 -2.12 -23.44
C ASP A 114 -0.55 -0.97 -22.44
N THR A 115 0.56 -0.68 -21.79
CA THR A 115 0.73 0.44 -20.84
C THR A 115 1.89 1.34 -21.28
N GLY A 116 2.27 2.29 -20.47
CA GLY A 116 3.58 2.94 -20.59
C GLY A 116 4.72 2.02 -20.14
N LYS A 117 5.94 2.54 -20.14
CA LYS A 117 7.15 1.79 -19.80
C LYS A 117 7.24 1.41 -18.35
N ASN A 118 7.50 0.13 -18.08
CA ASN A 118 7.67 -0.45 -16.76
C ASN A 118 6.50 -0.09 -15.84
N PRO A 119 5.27 -0.62 -16.10
CA PRO A 119 4.16 -0.49 -15.16
C PRO A 119 4.53 -1.14 -13.84
N ASP A 120 4.38 -0.40 -12.77
CA ASP A 120 4.82 -0.73 -11.42
C ASP A 120 3.64 -0.79 -10.46
N ALA A 121 3.42 0.23 -9.67
CA ALA A 121 2.27 0.32 -8.79
C ALA A 121 0.94 0.51 -9.56
N MET A 122 -0.15 0.15 -8.93
CA MET A 122 -1.49 0.26 -9.50
C MET A 122 -2.53 0.45 -8.42
N LEU A 123 -3.65 1.04 -8.78
CA LEU A 123 -4.83 1.13 -7.93
C LEU A 123 -6.11 0.97 -8.76
N TYR A 124 -7.17 0.55 -8.08
CA TYR A 124 -8.52 0.51 -8.62
C TYR A 124 -9.38 1.61 -7.97
N ASP A 125 -10.05 2.41 -8.81
CA ASP A 125 -11.08 3.36 -8.39
C ASP A 125 -12.47 2.70 -8.55
N PRO A 126 -13.10 2.25 -7.45
CA PRO A 126 -14.40 1.58 -7.55
C PRO A 126 -15.55 2.52 -7.93
N ALA A 127 -15.43 3.83 -7.69
CA ALA A 127 -16.48 4.79 -8.02
C ALA A 127 -16.59 5.00 -9.53
N ARG A 128 -15.48 4.92 -10.24
CA ARG A 128 -15.43 5.08 -11.70
C ARG A 128 -15.24 3.77 -12.45
N GLN A 129 -14.93 2.69 -11.74
CA GLN A 129 -14.52 1.41 -12.30
C GLN A 129 -13.32 1.57 -13.25
N GLU A 130 -12.32 2.33 -12.80
CA GLU A 130 -11.10 2.63 -13.53
C GLU A 130 -9.88 2.09 -12.77
N VAL A 131 -8.88 1.63 -13.52
CA VAL A 131 -7.58 1.25 -12.96
C VAL A 131 -6.52 2.23 -13.42
N TYR A 132 -5.75 2.73 -12.49
CA TYR A 132 -4.57 3.56 -12.75
C TYR A 132 -3.34 2.67 -12.62
N MET A 133 -2.65 2.47 -13.73
CA MET A 133 -1.40 1.73 -13.80
C MET A 133 -0.25 2.73 -13.91
N PHE A 134 0.58 2.83 -12.89
CA PHE A 134 1.66 3.80 -12.83
C PHE A 134 2.90 3.25 -13.53
N ASN A 135 3.35 3.96 -14.55
CA ASN A 135 4.47 3.55 -15.40
C ASN A 135 5.73 4.22 -14.88
N HIS A 136 6.49 3.52 -14.03
CA HIS A 136 7.62 4.06 -13.28
C HIS A 136 8.65 4.76 -14.18
N THR A 137 9.21 4.06 -15.16
CA THR A 137 10.19 4.65 -16.08
C THR A 137 9.54 5.38 -17.26
N GLY A 138 8.25 5.15 -17.50
CA GLY A 138 7.47 5.82 -18.53
C GLY A 138 6.99 7.20 -18.15
N GLY A 139 7.10 7.59 -16.87
CA GLY A 139 6.72 8.93 -16.38
C GLY A 139 5.24 9.26 -16.62
N SER A 140 4.34 8.27 -16.50
CA SER A 140 2.92 8.44 -16.83
C SER A 140 2.04 7.49 -16.04
N ALA A 141 0.73 7.73 -16.03
CA ALA A 141 -0.26 6.75 -15.62
C ALA A 141 -1.11 6.31 -16.82
N THR A 142 -1.26 5.00 -17.03
CA THR A 142 -2.21 4.43 -17.98
C THR A 142 -3.52 4.19 -17.27
N VAL A 143 -4.63 4.76 -17.77
CA VAL A 143 -5.97 4.60 -17.21
C VAL A 143 -6.72 3.56 -18.02
N ILE A 144 -7.27 2.55 -17.35
CA ILE A 144 -7.96 1.41 -17.97
C ILE A 144 -9.40 1.39 -17.46
N ASP A 145 -10.37 1.36 -18.37
CA ASP A 145 -11.75 0.99 -18.02
C ASP A 145 -11.77 -0.47 -17.56
N ALA A 146 -12.00 -0.68 -16.27
CA ALA A 146 -11.89 -1.99 -15.63
C ALA A 146 -12.94 -2.98 -16.15
N LYS A 147 -14.11 -2.49 -16.57
CA LYS A 147 -15.20 -3.31 -17.10
C LYS A 147 -14.98 -3.68 -18.56
N ALA A 148 -14.58 -2.72 -19.39
CA ALA A 148 -14.31 -2.96 -20.81
C ALA A 148 -12.95 -3.64 -21.03
N GLY A 149 -12.00 -3.51 -20.10
CA GLY A 149 -10.63 -4.00 -20.23
C GLY A 149 -9.87 -3.25 -21.32
N LYS A 150 -10.05 -1.93 -21.43
CA LYS A 150 -9.44 -1.09 -22.47
C LYS A 150 -8.80 0.14 -21.86
N VAL A 151 -7.68 0.54 -22.44
CA VAL A 151 -7.05 1.84 -22.12
C VAL A 151 -7.97 2.96 -22.62
N ILE A 152 -8.25 3.92 -21.73
CA ILE A 152 -9.12 5.07 -22.01
C ILE A 152 -8.37 6.41 -21.95
N ALA A 153 -7.24 6.45 -21.22
CA ALA A 153 -6.39 7.64 -21.15
C ALA A 153 -4.95 7.28 -20.81
N THR A 154 -4.05 8.20 -21.10
CA THR A 154 -2.67 8.22 -20.58
C THR A 154 -2.41 9.61 -20.00
N VAL A 155 -2.02 9.67 -18.73
CA VAL A 155 -1.75 10.92 -18.00
C VAL A 155 -0.24 11.11 -17.90
N PRO A 156 0.35 12.10 -18.58
CA PRO A 156 1.77 12.42 -18.41
C PRO A 156 2.03 12.96 -17.00
N LEU A 157 3.08 12.43 -16.34
CA LEU A 157 3.46 12.80 -14.96
C LEU A 157 4.86 13.39 -14.88
N ASP A 158 5.69 13.14 -15.90
CA ASP A 158 7.03 13.72 -16.08
C ASP A 158 8.00 13.46 -14.91
N GLY A 159 7.97 12.28 -14.34
CA GLY A 159 8.85 11.84 -13.26
C GLY A 159 8.80 10.35 -13.03
N LYS A 160 9.60 9.82 -12.10
CA LYS A 160 9.54 8.43 -11.67
C LYS A 160 8.30 8.24 -10.79
N VAL A 161 7.34 7.51 -11.33
CA VAL A 161 6.03 7.33 -10.71
C VAL A 161 6.09 6.13 -9.77
N GLU A 162 5.73 6.35 -8.52
CA GLU A 162 5.68 5.34 -7.47
C GLU A 162 4.23 5.02 -7.06
N PHE A 163 3.97 4.87 -5.78
CA PHE A 163 2.66 4.45 -5.27
C PHE A 163 1.62 5.57 -5.33
N GLY A 164 0.34 5.16 -5.45
CA GLY A 164 -0.79 6.08 -5.47
C GLY A 164 -1.91 5.70 -4.51
N ALA A 165 -2.81 6.66 -4.27
CA ALA A 165 -4.01 6.47 -3.48
C ALA A 165 -5.20 7.16 -4.15
N VAL A 166 -6.41 6.61 -3.98
CA VAL A 166 -7.63 7.16 -4.57
C VAL A 166 -8.49 7.85 -3.50
N ASP A 167 -8.96 9.05 -3.82
CA ASP A 167 -10.00 9.77 -3.11
C ASP A 167 -11.28 9.72 -3.98
N THR A 168 -12.10 8.74 -3.71
CA THR A 168 -13.31 8.48 -4.50
C THR A 168 -14.35 9.60 -4.37
N LYS A 169 -14.39 10.28 -3.22
CA LYS A 169 -15.36 11.35 -2.94
C LYS A 169 -15.00 12.65 -3.65
N ALA A 170 -13.72 13.01 -3.64
CA ALA A 170 -13.25 14.21 -4.31
C ALA A 170 -12.80 13.95 -5.76
N GLU A 171 -13.01 12.72 -6.26
CA GLU A 171 -12.72 12.31 -7.64
C GLU A 171 -11.26 12.60 -8.05
N ARG A 172 -10.33 12.15 -7.20
CA ARG A 172 -8.88 12.36 -7.36
C ARG A 172 -8.10 11.08 -7.15
N VAL A 173 -7.00 11.00 -7.87
CA VAL A 173 -5.93 10.03 -7.59
C VAL A 173 -4.68 10.83 -7.21
N PHE A 174 -4.09 10.49 -6.07
CA PHE A 174 -2.79 10.98 -5.65
C PHE A 174 -1.70 10.01 -6.06
N VAL A 175 -0.54 10.52 -6.42
CA VAL A 175 0.62 9.68 -6.79
C VAL A 175 1.93 10.38 -6.46
N ASN A 176 2.89 9.64 -5.92
CA ASN A 176 4.23 10.11 -5.65
C ASN A 176 5.08 10.16 -6.92
N LEU A 177 5.89 11.22 -7.05
CA LEU A 177 7.00 11.28 -7.99
C LEU A 177 8.31 11.27 -7.19
N GLU A 178 8.96 10.10 -7.14
CA GLU A 178 10.14 9.85 -6.33
C GLU A 178 11.27 10.84 -6.64
N ASP A 179 11.68 10.91 -7.90
CA ASP A 179 12.82 11.74 -8.37
C ASP A 179 12.57 13.25 -8.30
N LYS A 180 11.31 13.67 -8.07
CA LYS A 180 10.93 15.09 -7.94
C LYS A 180 10.67 15.48 -6.50
N SER A 181 10.51 14.51 -5.59
CA SER A 181 9.99 14.73 -4.24
C SER A 181 8.70 15.57 -4.28
N GLU A 182 7.77 15.12 -5.13
CA GLU A 182 6.48 15.76 -5.34
C GLU A 182 5.33 14.76 -5.16
N LEU A 183 4.21 15.27 -4.68
CA LEU A 183 2.91 14.59 -4.73
C LEU A 183 2.07 15.23 -5.84
N VAL A 184 1.48 14.41 -6.69
CA VAL A 184 0.61 14.85 -7.79
C VAL A 184 -0.82 14.44 -7.53
N ALA A 185 -1.78 15.32 -7.80
CA ALA A 185 -3.21 15.01 -7.82
C ALA A 185 -3.73 15.02 -9.26
N ILE A 186 -4.32 13.90 -9.67
CA ILE A 186 -4.97 13.67 -10.96
C ILE A 186 -6.47 13.77 -10.76
N ASP A 187 -7.17 14.53 -11.61
CA ASP A 187 -8.63 14.54 -11.67
C ASP A 187 -9.10 13.30 -12.43
N THR A 188 -9.98 12.50 -11.81
CA THR A 188 -10.44 11.24 -12.38
C THR A 188 -11.53 11.41 -13.45
N LYS A 189 -12.17 12.58 -13.55
CA LYS A 189 -13.13 12.87 -14.61
C LYS A 189 -12.46 13.23 -15.93
N THR A 190 -11.40 14.03 -15.83
CA THR A 190 -10.71 14.58 -16.99
C THR A 190 -9.43 13.86 -17.34
N HIS A 191 -8.94 12.98 -16.44
CA HIS A 191 -7.66 12.28 -16.52
C HIS A 191 -6.49 13.26 -16.76
N THR A 192 -6.48 14.36 -15.99
CA THR A 192 -5.45 15.41 -16.10
C THR A 192 -4.87 15.76 -14.74
N VAL A 193 -3.60 16.15 -14.73
CA VAL A 193 -2.95 16.65 -13.51
C VAL A 193 -3.60 17.97 -13.10
N LYS A 194 -4.10 18.05 -11.89
CA LYS A 194 -4.70 19.26 -11.29
C LYS A 194 -3.75 20.00 -10.39
N LYS A 195 -2.93 19.30 -9.64
CA LYS A 195 -2.02 19.87 -8.65
C LYS A 195 -0.72 19.11 -8.60
N ARG A 196 0.33 19.82 -8.21
CA ARG A 196 1.63 19.28 -7.82
C ARG A 196 2.03 20.00 -6.54
N TRP A 197 2.48 19.26 -5.57
CA TRP A 197 2.91 19.81 -4.29
C TRP A 197 4.28 19.27 -3.91
N PRO A 198 5.22 20.14 -3.47
CA PRO A 198 6.44 19.66 -2.85
C PRO A 198 6.13 18.99 -1.51
N ILE A 199 6.87 17.94 -1.19
CA ILE A 199 6.65 17.15 0.03
C ILE A 199 7.66 17.48 1.15
N ALA A 200 8.49 18.52 0.99
CA ALA A 200 9.49 18.89 1.98
C ALA A 200 8.87 19.05 3.39
N PRO A 201 9.54 18.50 4.45
CA PRO A 201 10.91 17.98 4.51
C PRO A 201 11.09 16.55 4.02
N GLY A 202 10.06 15.90 3.46
CA GLY A 202 10.18 14.58 2.84
C GLY A 202 10.95 14.64 1.53
N GLU A 203 11.71 13.57 1.23
CA GLU A 203 12.45 13.40 -0.01
C GLU A 203 12.30 11.97 -0.51
N GLU A 204 12.20 11.78 -1.84
CA GLU A 204 12.11 10.47 -2.50
C GLU A 204 11.01 9.58 -1.89
N ALA A 205 9.75 10.03 -2.02
CA ALA A 205 8.62 9.27 -1.51
C ALA A 205 8.29 8.08 -2.41
N SER A 206 8.28 6.86 -1.83
CA SER A 206 7.81 5.62 -2.47
C SER A 206 6.40 5.27 -2.02
N GLY A 207 6.21 4.90 -0.76
CA GLY A 207 4.90 4.50 -0.23
C GLY A 207 3.93 5.66 -0.07
N LEU A 208 2.64 5.39 -0.22
CA LEU A 208 1.56 6.35 -0.01
C LEU A 208 0.33 5.65 0.58
N ALA A 209 -0.22 6.24 1.64
CA ALA A 209 -1.51 5.84 2.21
C ALA A 209 -2.42 7.06 2.40
N PHE A 210 -3.73 6.84 2.47
CA PHE A 210 -4.71 7.91 2.54
C PHE A 210 -5.79 7.63 3.58
N ASP A 211 -6.02 8.61 4.47
CA ASP A 211 -7.22 8.71 5.28
C ASP A 211 -8.24 9.63 4.60
N GLU A 212 -9.20 9.03 3.92
CA GLU A 212 -10.26 9.76 3.21
C GLU A 212 -11.15 10.57 4.18
N LYS A 213 -11.31 10.08 5.42
CA LYS A 213 -12.20 10.72 6.41
C LYS A 213 -11.66 12.05 6.92
N ASN A 214 -10.36 12.09 7.23
CA ASN A 214 -9.71 13.27 7.79
C ASN A 214 -8.89 14.04 6.74
N HIS A 215 -8.90 13.60 5.47
CA HIS A 215 -8.14 14.20 4.38
C HIS A 215 -6.63 14.23 4.64
N ARG A 216 -6.05 13.10 5.09
CA ARG A 216 -4.62 12.97 5.40
C ARG A 216 -3.93 11.96 4.49
N LEU A 217 -2.82 12.36 3.93
CA LEU A 217 -1.92 11.53 3.14
C LEU A 217 -0.68 11.23 3.96
N PHE A 218 -0.21 9.98 3.93
CA PHE A 218 0.98 9.51 4.63
C PHE A 218 1.98 9.01 3.60
N LEU A 219 3.09 9.74 3.45
CA LEU A 219 4.12 9.49 2.47
C LEU A 219 5.37 8.90 3.15
N GLY A 220 5.81 7.74 2.71
CA GLY A 220 7.05 7.12 3.14
C GLY A 220 8.22 7.62 2.28
N CYS A 221 9.06 8.46 2.86
CA CYS A 221 10.12 9.18 2.16
C CYS A 221 11.48 8.52 2.41
N GLY A 222 12.02 7.82 1.39
CA GLY A 222 13.26 7.06 1.48
C GLY A 222 14.51 7.96 1.62
N GLY A 223 14.56 9.05 0.90
CA GLY A 223 15.69 9.99 0.92
C GLY A 223 15.88 10.67 2.27
N SER A 224 14.79 11.10 2.89
CA SER A 224 14.81 11.76 4.22
C SER A 224 14.62 10.80 5.40
N LYS A 225 14.27 9.54 5.17
CA LYS A 225 13.91 8.53 6.20
C LYS A 225 12.83 9.04 7.16
N THR A 226 11.77 9.60 6.57
CA THR A 226 10.63 10.14 7.33
C THR A 226 9.30 9.67 6.75
N MET A 227 8.29 9.56 7.60
CA MET A 227 6.90 9.54 7.15
C MET A 227 6.35 10.95 7.28
N VAL A 228 5.93 11.51 6.16
CA VAL A 228 5.32 12.85 6.08
C VAL A 228 3.81 12.70 6.07
N MET A 229 3.10 13.50 6.89
CA MET A 229 1.65 13.63 6.84
C MET A 229 1.29 14.96 6.16
N MET A 230 0.45 14.88 5.12
CA MET A 230 -0.01 16.05 4.36
C MET A 230 -1.52 16.16 4.38
N ASP A 231 -2.02 17.38 4.30
CA ASP A 231 -3.41 17.67 4.03
C ASP A 231 -3.70 17.52 2.53
N SER A 232 -4.65 16.66 2.17
CA SER A 232 -4.94 16.29 0.78
C SER A 232 -5.64 17.39 -0.02
N GLU A 233 -6.24 18.40 0.64
CA GLU A 233 -6.91 19.50 -0.02
C GLU A 233 -5.95 20.62 -0.40
N SER A 234 -5.11 21.00 0.54
CA SER A 234 -4.17 22.11 0.37
C SER A 234 -2.77 21.69 -0.11
N GLY A 235 -2.40 20.42 0.07
CA GLY A 235 -1.03 19.95 -0.14
C GLY A 235 -0.04 20.41 0.94
N LYS A 236 -0.56 20.93 2.07
CA LYS A 236 0.29 21.40 3.16
C LYS A 236 0.84 20.20 3.95
N VAL A 237 2.14 20.19 4.20
CA VAL A 237 2.75 19.26 5.17
C VAL A 237 2.35 19.69 6.57
N LEU A 238 1.78 18.76 7.34
CA LEU A 238 1.27 18.99 8.68
C LEU A 238 2.24 18.48 9.74
N ALA A 239 2.79 17.30 9.53
CA ALA A 239 3.73 16.65 10.46
C ALA A 239 4.71 15.74 9.72
N SER A 240 5.80 15.39 10.37
CA SER A 240 6.69 14.32 9.94
C SER A 240 7.28 13.60 11.14
N VAL A 241 7.53 12.29 10.99
CA VAL A 241 8.18 11.45 12.00
C VAL A 241 9.29 10.62 11.37
N PRO A 242 10.35 10.27 12.11
CA PRO A 242 11.40 9.38 11.60
C PRO A 242 10.86 7.97 11.39
N ILE A 243 11.38 7.28 10.36
CA ILE A 243 11.11 5.87 10.05
C ILE A 243 12.43 5.12 9.80
N GLY A 244 12.33 3.81 9.59
CA GLY A 244 13.48 2.98 9.20
C GLY A 244 14.06 3.31 7.83
N ASP A 245 15.12 2.62 7.46
CA ASP A 245 15.80 2.80 6.18
C ASP A 245 15.19 1.93 5.08
N GLY A 246 15.09 2.49 3.86
CA GLY A 246 14.57 1.79 2.68
C GLY A 246 13.07 1.49 2.78
N VAL A 247 12.28 2.53 3.11
CA VAL A 247 10.81 2.45 3.04
C VAL A 247 10.36 2.19 1.62
N ASP A 248 9.31 1.38 1.47
CA ASP A 248 8.76 1.03 0.15
C ASP A 248 7.22 1.00 0.13
N ALA A 249 6.58 0.75 1.26
CA ALA A 249 5.13 0.81 1.34
C ALA A 249 4.66 1.51 2.61
N ASN A 250 3.52 2.22 2.46
CA ASN A 250 2.74 2.77 3.55
C ASN A 250 1.33 2.19 3.52
N SER A 251 0.73 2.06 4.69
CA SER A 251 -0.67 1.69 4.85
C SER A 251 -1.29 2.54 5.96
N PHE A 252 -2.61 2.64 5.95
CA PHE A 252 -3.37 3.33 6.98
C PHE A 252 -4.57 2.50 7.42
N ASP A 253 -4.80 2.43 8.72
CA ASP A 253 -5.97 1.80 9.30
C ASP A 253 -6.96 2.87 9.80
N PRO A 254 -8.08 3.07 9.11
CA PRO A 254 -9.05 4.11 9.48
C PRO A 254 -9.77 3.84 10.81
N ALA A 255 -9.84 2.58 11.27
CA ALA A 255 -10.50 2.25 12.53
C ALA A 255 -9.62 2.59 13.74
N THR A 256 -8.33 2.32 13.64
CA THR A 256 -7.36 2.60 14.71
C THR A 256 -6.65 3.94 14.53
N GLN A 257 -6.75 4.55 13.35
CA GLN A 257 -6.01 5.77 12.95
C GLN A 257 -4.49 5.60 13.07
N LEU A 258 -4.01 4.42 12.70
CA LEU A 258 -2.61 4.09 12.65
C LEU A 258 -2.09 4.14 11.21
N ALA A 259 -1.01 4.86 11.00
CA ALA A 259 -0.23 4.87 9.77
C ALA A 259 1.00 3.98 9.94
N PHE A 260 1.32 3.22 8.90
CA PHE A 260 2.40 2.23 8.88
C PHE A 260 3.38 2.57 7.76
N ALA A 261 4.67 2.42 8.03
CA ALA A 261 5.72 2.49 7.02
C ALA A 261 6.65 1.28 7.16
N SER A 262 6.66 0.40 6.15
CA SER A 262 7.53 -0.78 6.14
C SER A 262 8.85 -0.49 5.46
N CYS A 263 9.95 -0.87 6.11
CA CYS A 263 11.29 -0.50 5.76
C CYS A 263 12.20 -1.72 5.54
N GLY A 264 13.10 -1.61 4.56
CA GLY A 264 14.02 -2.67 4.18
C GLY A 264 15.06 -3.03 5.22
N ASP A 265 15.28 -2.18 6.22
CA ASP A 265 16.15 -2.46 7.36
C ASP A 265 15.58 -3.51 8.33
N GLY A 266 14.33 -3.90 8.16
CA GLY A 266 13.62 -4.87 8.99
C GLY A 266 12.80 -4.22 10.09
N THR A 267 12.22 -3.07 9.81
CA THR A 267 11.31 -2.39 10.74
C THR A 267 10.00 -1.99 10.06
N VAL A 268 8.94 -1.86 10.87
CA VAL A 268 7.72 -1.13 10.52
C VAL A 268 7.53 -0.04 11.55
N THR A 269 7.54 1.21 11.11
CA THR A 269 7.17 2.34 11.97
C THR A 269 5.67 2.47 11.99
N ILE A 270 5.06 2.47 13.18
CA ILE A 270 3.63 2.63 13.41
C ILE A 270 3.42 3.96 14.09
N ALA A 271 2.67 4.85 13.47
CA ALA A 271 2.40 6.19 13.98
C ALA A 271 0.91 6.44 14.10
N LYS A 272 0.50 7.07 15.21
CA LYS A 272 -0.86 7.47 15.49
C LYS A 272 -1.13 8.85 14.91
N GLU A 273 -2.20 8.97 14.14
CA GLU A 273 -2.77 10.25 13.71
C GLU A 273 -3.72 10.79 14.76
N GLU A 274 -3.55 12.06 15.14
CA GLU A 274 -4.46 12.80 16.01
C GLU A 274 -4.58 14.25 15.50
N GLY A 275 -5.51 14.47 14.58
CA GLY A 275 -5.68 15.76 13.90
C GLY A 275 -4.47 16.11 13.04
N ASP A 276 -3.77 17.21 13.36
CA ASP A 276 -2.57 17.64 12.64
C ASP A 276 -1.26 17.09 13.24
N LYS A 277 -1.37 16.14 14.20
CA LYS A 277 -0.22 15.51 14.84
C LYS A 277 -0.05 14.07 14.37
N LEU A 278 1.20 13.68 14.22
CA LEU A 278 1.60 12.32 13.95
C LEU A 278 2.63 11.91 15.00
N THR A 279 2.39 10.81 15.72
CA THR A 279 3.25 10.37 16.82
C THR A 279 3.61 8.91 16.66
N VAL A 280 4.89 8.58 16.64
CA VAL A 280 5.34 7.17 16.61
C VAL A 280 4.91 6.50 17.92
N VAL A 281 4.11 5.44 17.80
CA VAL A 281 3.62 4.65 18.94
C VAL A 281 4.36 3.32 19.07
N GLN A 282 4.90 2.80 17.96
CA GLN A 282 5.69 1.58 17.96
C GLN A 282 6.70 1.57 16.80
N THR A 283 7.88 1.03 17.03
CA THR A 283 8.79 0.57 15.97
C THR A 283 8.86 -0.95 16.06
N LEU A 284 8.07 -1.60 15.23
CA LEU A 284 7.95 -3.05 15.16
C LEU A 284 9.18 -3.64 14.44
N LYS A 285 9.84 -4.62 15.07
CA LYS A 285 10.90 -5.38 14.41
C LYS A 285 10.30 -6.43 13.49
N THR A 286 10.79 -6.46 12.26
CA THR A 286 10.42 -7.44 11.23
C THR A 286 11.66 -8.12 10.67
N GLU A 287 11.57 -8.73 9.50
CA GLU A 287 12.73 -9.32 8.83
C GLU A 287 13.37 -8.31 7.86
N LYS A 288 14.69 -8.32 7.80
CA LYS A 288 15.45 -7.49 6.85
C LYS A 288 15.01 -7.79 5.40
N GLY A 289 14.65 -6.77 4.67
CA GLY A 289 14.13 -6.87 3.31
C GLY A 289 12.61 -6.99 3.21
N ALA A 290 11.88 -7.09 4.33
CA ALA A 290 10.41 -7.05 4.37
C ALA A 290 9.91 -5.60 4.25
N ARG A 291 10.15 -4.98 3.09
CA ARG A 291 9.93 -3.55 2.86
C ARG A 291 8.54 -3.22 2.32
N THR A 292 7.86 -4.18 1.68
CA THR A 292 6.51 -4.01 1.15
C THR A 292 5.48 -4.64 2.06
N MET A 293 4.34 -3.98 2.21
CA MET A 293 3.27 -4.39 3.10
C MET A 293 1.89 -4.05 2.53
N THR A 294 0.88 -4.69 3.10
CA THR A 294 -0.52 -4.27 3.00
C THR A 294 -1.21 -4.49 4.35
N ILE A 295 -2.36 -3.84 4.55
CA ILE A 295 -3.22 -4.03 5.71
C ILE A 295 -4.56 -4.62 5.30
N ASP A 296 -5.11 -5.51 6.09
CA ASP A 296 -6.51 -5.90 6.01
C ASP A 296 -7.33 -5.05 7.00
N PRO A 297 -8.10 -4.06 6.52
CA PRO A 297 -8.86 -3.18 7.41
C PRO A 297 -10.00 -3.88 8.16
N ALA A 298 -10.37 -5.10 7.75
CA ALA A 298 -11.40 -5.89 8.43
C ALA A 298 -10.87 -6.58 9.69
N THR A 299 -9.59 -6.96 9.68
CA THR A 299 -8.94 -7.69 10.80
C THR A 299 -7.83 -6.89 11.47
N HIS A 300 -7.48 -5.73 10.93
CA HIS A 300 -6.36 -4.88 11.36
C HIS A 300 -4.99 -5.57 11.28
N LYS A 301 -4.89 -6.71 10.58
CA LYS A 301 -3.64 -7.44 10.39
C LYS A 301 -2.83 -6.81 9.26
N ILE A 302 -1.52 -6.73 9.44
CA ILE A 302 -0.60 -6.33 8.40
C ILE A 302 0.16 -7.54 7.86
N TYR A 303 0.40 -7.54 6.56
CA TYR A 303 1.05 -8.61 5.83
C TYR A 303 2.30 -8.06 5.14
N LEU A 304 3.43 -8.70 5.35
CA LEU A 304 4.71 -8.35 4.74
C LEU A 304 5.30 -9.56 4.02
N ALA A 305 5.87 -9.35 2.84
CA ALA A 305 6.60 -10.40 2.15
C ALA A 305 8.06 -10.43 2.57
N SER A 306 8.62 -11.62 2.76
CA SER A 306 10.02 -11.81 3.14
C SER A 306 10.60 -13.10 2.60
N ALA A 307 11.94 -13.16 2.51
CA ALA A 307 12.69 -14.39 2.23
C ALA A 307 14.06 -14.34 2.91
N LYS A 308 14.65 -15.49 3.13
CA LYS A 308 16.03 -15.61 3.62
C LYS A 308 17.03 -15.45 2.46
N PHE A 309 18.15 -14.79 2.75
CA PHE A 309 19.25 -14.60 1.80
C PHE A 309 20.53 -15.16 2.40
N SER A 310 21.43 -15.65 1.52
CA SER A 310 22.80 -15.94 1.92
C SER A 310 23.54 -14.65 2.23
N GLU A 311 24.71 -14.76 2.85
CA GLU A 311 25.63 -13.63 2.92
C GLU A 311 25.97 -13.12 1.52
N PRO A 312 26.05 -11.78 1.31
CA PRO A 312 26.46 -11.22 0.04
C PRO A 312 27.89 -11.67 -0.33
N ALA A 313 28.11 -12.06 -1.58
CA ALA A 313 29.46 -12.24 -2.07
C ALA A 313 30.20 -10.90 -2.16
N ALA A 314 31.53 -10.94 -2.16
CA ALA A 314 32.35 -9.74 -2.25
C ALA A 314 31.93 -8.85 -3.44
N GLY A 315 31.61 -7.59 -3.17
CA GLY A 315 31.14 -6.61 -4.15
C GLY A 315 29.66 -6.68 -4.50
N GLN A 316 28.89 -7.57 -3.89
CA GLN A 316 27.42 -7.63 -4.07
C GLN A 316 26.72 -6.95 -2.91
N ARG A 317 25.65 -6.20 -3.21
CA ARG A 317 24.82 -5.53 -2.19
C ARG A 317 23.89 -6.51 -1.45
N ARG A 318 23.53 -7.63 -2.06
CA ARG A 318 22.56 -8.62 -1.52
C ARG A 318 23.03 -10.04 -1.84
N GLY A 319 22.84 -10.96 -0.92
CA GLY A 319 23.05 -12.38 -1.12
C GLY A 319 22.01 -13.00 -2.06
N LYS A 320 22.19 -14.28 -2.39
CA LYS A 320 21.19 -15.05 -3.15
C LYS A 320 20.05 -15.45 -2.23
N MET A 321 18.82 -15.38 -2.71
CA MET A 321 17.66 -15.89 -1.99
C MET A 321 17.84 -17.40 -1.77
N GLN A 322 17.54 -17.86 -0.56
CA GLN A 322 17.54 -19.28 -0.24
C GLN A 322 16.28 -19.93 -0.85
N PRO A 323 16.43 -21.01 -1.65
CA PRO A 323 15.29 -21.66 -2.28
C PRO A 323 14.20 -22.04 -1.27
N GLY A 324 12.95 -21.81 -1.62
CA GLY A 324 11.79 -22.16 -0.80
C GLY A 324 11.59 -21.33 0.46
N SER A 325 12.41 -20.29 0.71
CA SER A 325 12.33 -19.48 1.92
C SER A 325 11.30 -18.32 1.83
N PHE A 326 10.71 -18.09 0.67
CA PHE A 326 9.74 -17.01 0.47
C PHE A 326 8.47 -17.28 1.27
N LYS A 327 8.02 -16.27 2.01
CA LYS A 327 6.89 -16.35 2.94
C LYS A 327 6.22 -15.00 3.13
N VAL A 328 5.03 -15.03 3.69
CA VAL A 328 4.33 -13.85 4.20
C VAL A 328 4.38 -13.87 5.72
N LEU A 329 4.76 -12.75 6.31
CA LEU A 329 4.73 -12.49 7.75
C LEU A 329 3.39 -11.81 8.07
N VAL A 330 2.69 -12.28 9.08
CA VAL A 330 1.41 -11.73 9.53
C VAL A 330 1.59 -11.15 10.93
N TYR A 331 1.33 -9.87 11.09
CA TYR A 331 1.38 -9.18 12.38
C TYR A 331 0.00 -8.65 12.74
N GLY A 332 -0.28 -8.54 14.01
CA GLY A 332 -1.53 -8.00 14.55
C GLY A 332 -1.40 -7.68 16.03
N GLN A 333 -2.51 -7.20 16.59
CA GLN A 333 -2.71 -6.88 18.01
C GLN A 333 -3.69 -7.91 18.56
N GLU A 334 -3.24 -8.90 19.30
CA GLU A 334 -4.10 -9.87 20.02
C GLU A 334 -3.92 -9.77 21.52
#